data_e4243ca190208d4557825231aa7ba250
#
_entry.id   e4243ca190208d4557825231aa7ba250
#
_cell.length_a   1.000
_cell.length_b   1.000
_cell.length_c   1.000
_cell.angle_alpha   90.00
_cell.angle_beta   90.00
_cell.angle_gamma   90.00
#
_symmetry.space_group_name_H-M   'P 1'
#
loop_
_entity.id
_entity.type
_entity.pdbx_description
1 polymer ?
#
loop_
_entity_poly.entity_id
_entity_poly.type
_entity_poly.pdbx_seq_one_letter_code
_entity_poly.pdbx_strand_id
1 'polypeptide(L)' 'MENKRIWYSIEMSKTRAEAFKEWLRENNIRYEPSECFNLIHFECYMDQDELTRANDWIYFAN' A
#
# COMPACT_ATOMS: atom_id res chain seq x y z
N MET A 1 9.21 -14.40 17.17
CA MET A 1 8.38 -14.99 16.11
C MET A 1 8.44 -14.13 14.87
N GLU A 2 8.60 -14.75 13.72
CA GLU A 2 8.76 -14.01 12.48
C GLU A 2 7.42 -13.56 11.94
N ASN A 3 7.39 -12.33 11.45
CA ASN A 3 6.22 -11.84 10.75
C ASN A 3 6.26 -12.34 9.31
N LYS A 4 5.21 -12.99 8.91
CA LYS A 4 5.10 -13.45 7.53
C LYS A 4 4.58 -12.33 6.65
N ARG A 5 5.16 -12.20 5.46
CA ARG A 5 4.62 -11.29 4.46
C ARG A 5 3.66 -12.05 3.58
N ILE A 6 2.53 -11.41 3.31
CA ILE A 6 1.56 -11.93 2.36
C ILE A 6 1.07 -10.77 1.50
N TRP A 7 0.34 -11.10 0.45
CA TRP A 7 -0.19 -10.07 -0.45
C TRP A 7 -1.49 -9.53 0.10
N TYR A 8 -1.54 -8.22 0.28
CA TYR A 8 -2.75 -7.50 0.68
C TYR A 8 -3.22 -6.61 -0.45
N SER A 9 -4.54 -6.45 -0.56
CA SER A 9 -5.15 -5.60 -1.59
C SER A 9 -5.55 -4.27 -0.97
N ILE A 10 -5.14 -3.18 -1.60
CA ILE A 10 -5.47 -1.83 -1.14
C ILE A 10 -5.90 -1.03 -2.35
N GLU A 11 -7.04 -0.34 -2.25
CA GLU A 11 -7.52 0.55 -3.31
C GLU A 11 -7.55 1.98 -2.84
N MET A 12 -7.26 2.91 -3.75
CA MET A 12 -7.31 4.33 -3.43
C MET A 12 -7.50 5.13 -4.71
N SER A 13 -7.82 6.41 -4.56
CA SER A 13 -7.97 7.30 -5.69
C SER A 13 -6.61 7.50 -6.37
N LYS A 14 -6.66 7.84 -7.66
CA LYS A 14 -5.44 8.08 -8.42
C LYS A 14 -4.63 9.24 -7.86
N THR A 15 -5.31 10.23 -7.30
CA THR A 15 -4.62 11.40 -6.77
C THR A 15 -3.74 11.05 -5.58
N ARG A 16 -4.13 10.05 -4.79
CA ARG A 16 -3.33 9.63 -3.64
C ARG A 16 -2.32 8.54 -4.00
N ALA A 17 -2.53 7.88 -5.12
CA ALA A 17 -1.74 6.70 -5.47
C ALA A 17 -0.26 7.01 -5.66
N GLU A 18 0.07 8.17 -6.22
CA GLU A 18 1.47 8.52 -6.47
C GLU A 18 2.23 8.67 -5.16
N ALA A 19 1.64 9.34 -4.18
CA ALA A 19 2.26 9.49 -2.88
C ALA A 19 2.40 8.14 -2.17
N PHE A 20 1.40 7.28 -2.33
CA PHE A 20 1.45 5.96 -1.71
C PHE A 20 2.55 5.10 -2.35
N LYS A 21 2.74 5.21 -3.66
CA LYS A 21 3.83 4.49 -4.32
C LYS A 21 5.19 4.90 -3.74
N GLU A 22 5.38 6.20 -3.50
CA GLU A 22 6.62 6.66 -2.90
C GLU A 22 6.79 6.10 -1.49
N TRP A 23 5.71 6.09 -0.72
CA TRP A 23 5.76 5.53 0.62
C TRP A 23 6.16 4.06 0.58
N LEU A 24 5.58 3.30 -0.36
CA LEU A 24 5.91 1.89 -0.50
C LEU A 24 7.38 1.68 -0.85
N ARG A 25 7.91 2.51 -1.77
CA ARG A 25 9.32 2.42 -2.14
C ARG A 25 10.23 2.77 -0.98
N GLU A 26 9.88 3.80 -0.22
CA GLU A 26 10.70 4.23 0.92
C GLU A 26 10.74 3.17 2.01
N ASN A 27 9.71 2.35 2.09
CA ASN A 27 9.63 1.29 3.08
C ASN A 27 10.05 -0.07 2.53
N ASN A 28 10.55 -0.09 1.30
CA ASN A 28 11.03 -1.32 0.63
C ASN A 28 9.95 -2.38 0.55
N ILE A 29 8.72 -1.95 0.25
CA ILE A 29 7.58 -2.85 0.13
C ILE A 29 7.35 -3.14 -1.35
N ARG A 30 7.30 -4.44 -1.69
CA ARG A 30 6.99 -4.84 -3.05
C ARG A 30 5.51 -4.63 -3.32
N TYR A 31 5.18 -4.07 -4.47
CA TYR A 31 3.80 -3.81 -4.83
C TYR A 31 3.58 -3.97 -6.33
N GLU A 32 2.33 -4.25 -6.70
CA GLU A 32 1.91 -4.31 -8.09
C GLU A 32 0.64 -3.48 -8.25
N PRO A 33 0.69 -2.42 -9.05
CA PRO A 33 -0.49 -1.57 -9.24
C PRO A 33 -1.31 -2.04 -10.44
N SER A 34 -2.62 -1.81 -10.38
CA SER A 34 -3.46 -1.96 -11.55
C SER A 34 -4.55 -0.91 -11.49
N GLU A 35 -4.91 -0.37 -12.64
CA GLU A 35 -5.91 0.68 -12.73
C GLU A 35 -7.29 0.09 -12.94
N CYS A 36 -8.28 0.68 -12.27
CA CYS A 36 -9.67 0.29 -12.44
C CYS A 36 -10.51 1.56 -12.35
N PHE A 37 -10.91 2.09 -13.50
CA PHE A 37 -11.66 3.35 -13.58
C PHE A 37 -10.88 4.49 -12.93
N ASN A 38 -11.42 5.07 -11.87
CA ASN A 38 -10.78 6.20 -11.17
C ASN A 38 -9.93 5.76 -9.99
N LEU A 39 -9.79 4.46 -9.79
CA LEU A 39 -9.07 3.93 -8.65
C LEU A 39 -7.81 3.21 -9.10
N ILE A 40 -6.84 3.16 -8.21
CA ILE A 40 -5.67 2.31 -8.36
C ILE A 40 -5.77 1.21 -7.31
N HIS A 41 -5.63 -0.03 -7.76
CA HIS A 41 -5.61 -1.20 -6.91
C HIS A 41 -4.16 -1.62 -6.72
N PHE A 42 -3.72 -1.73 -5.47
CA PHE A 42 -2.37 -2.18 -5.16
C PHE A 42 -2.41 -3.55 -4.52
N GLU A 43 -1.59 -4.46 -5.04
CA GLU A 43 -1.26 -5.70 -4.34
C GLU A 43 0.06 -5.44 -3.66
N CYS A 44 0.10 -5.48 -2.33
CA CYS A 44 1.29 -5.14 -1.57
C CYS A 44 1.74 -6.34 -0.74
N TYR A 45 3.03 -6.66 -0.86
CA TYR A 45 3.61 -7.80 -0.14
C TYR A 45 4.16 -7.30 1.19
N MET A 46 3.38 -7.48 2.26
CA MET A 46 3.65 -6.86 3.55
C MET A 46 3.44 -7.84 4.70
N ASP A 47 4.10 -7.54 5.81
CA ASP A 47 3.77 -8.24 7.06
C ASP A 47 2.73 -7.40 7.83
N GLN A 48 2.34 -7.90 9.00
CA GLN A 48 1.27 -7.27 9.78
C GLN A 48 1.65 -5.84 10.23
N ASP A 49 2.91 -5.64 10.61
CA ASP A 49 3.36 -4.32 11.04
C ASP A 49 3.33 -3.33 9.89
N GLU A 50 3.75 -3.78 8.72
CA GLU A 50 3.74 -2.92 7.54
C GLU A 50 2.31 -2.59 7.13
N LEU A 51 1.40 -3.55 7.25
CA LEU A 51 -0.01 -3.30 6.96
C LEU A 51 -0.58 -2.26 7.91
N THR A 52 -0.25 -2.35 9.19
CA THR A 52 -0.72 -1.37 10.17
C THR A 52 -0.23 0.02 9.81
N ARG A 53 1.05 0.15 9.45
CA ARG A 53 1.62 1.45 9.07
C ARG A 53 1.00 1.96 7.77
N ALA A 54 0.71 1.07 6.83
CA ALA A 54 0.06 1.47 5.59
C ALA A 54 -1.35 2.01 5.87
N ASN A 55 -2.09 1.34 6.75
CA ASN A 55 -3.42 1.81 7.12
C ASN A 55 -3.36 3.16 7.81
N ASP A 56 -2.38 3.37 8.69
CA ASP A 56 -2.20 4.66 9.34
C ASP A 56 -1.92 5.75 8.31
N TRP A 57 -1.06 5.44 7.34
CA TRP A 57 -0.77 6.40 6.27
C TRP A 57 -2.04 6.77 5.50
N ILE A 58 -2.86 5.78 5.17
CA ILE A 58 -4.08 6.00 4.39
C ILE A 58 -5.06 6.87 5.14
N TYR A 59 -5.23 6.63 6.45
CA TYR A 59 -6.20 7.36 7.25
C TYR A 59 -5.72 8.73 7.69
N PHE A 60 -4.42 8.92 7.88
CA PHE A 60 -3.91 10.15 8.48
C PHE A 60 -3.12 11.04 7.53
N ALA A 61 -2.73 10.56 6.38
CA ALA A 61 -1.97 11.35 5.42
C ALA A 61 -2.89 11.97 4.39
N ASN A 62 -3.65 12.92 4.79
CA ASN A 62 -4.56 13.62 3.87
C ASN A 62 -3.91 14.86 3.31
#